data_b58e56ab0047dd8b11ba8b35af1f3356
#
_entry.id   b58e56ab0047dd8b11ba8b35af1f3356
#
_cell.length_a   1.000
_cell.length_b   1.000
_cell.length_c   1.000
_cell.angle_alpha   90.00
_cell.angle_beta   90.00
_cell.angle_gamma   90.00
#
_symmetry.space_group_name_H-M   'P 1'
#
loop_
_entity.id
_entity.type
_entity.pdbx_description
1 polymer ?
#
loop_
_entity_poly.entity_id
_entity_poly.type
_entity_poly.pdbx_seq_one_letter_code
_entity_poly.pdbx_strand_id
1 'polypeptide(L)'
;MFDSIKMAVIGFRPLFQIMEALLHQPVLVLNRLWQAVNICSARRALTLLFEGNAQVVHSEDGDFNTFGFHQWADLSEEKPDPESIHGVSIKLRLPRVILLMVYDRVPRKEVKFTRHNIFQRDKNTCQYCGEKYDTKDLNLDHVVPRQQDGPTSWENIVCSCVPCNSRKSNHTPEQAGMQLVRKPRKPRWHPFMQVRFSLHYHESWRHFLDMAYWNVELGEDLQ
;
A
#
# COMPACT_ATOMS: atom_id res chain seq x y z
N MET A 1 -51.21 30.12 -4.23
CA MET A 1 -50.01 30.97 -4.19
C MET A 1 -49.23 30.55 -2.95
N PHE A 2 -48.50 29.43 -3.04
CA PHE A 2 -47.54 28.97 -2.02
C PHE A 2 -46.39 28.35 -2.77
N ASP A 3 -45.33 29.15 -2.97
CA ASP A 3 -44.07 28.70 -3.53
C ASP A 3 -43.33 27.86 -2.49
N SER A 4 -43.11 26.63 -2.86
CA SER A 4 -42.37 25.65 -2.06
C SER A 4 -40.87 25.95 -2.15
N ILE A 5 -40.30 26.48 -1.09
CA ILE A 5 -38.88 26.59 -0.88
C ILE A 5 -38.32 25.15 -0.69
N LYS A 6 -37.74 24.58 -1.73
CA LYS A 6 -36.91 23.38 -1.62
C LYS A 6 -35.61 23.76 -0.93
N MET A 7 -35.58 23.66 0.38
CA MET A 7 -34.33 23.63 1.15
C MET A 7 -33.56 22.39 0.79
N ALA A 8 -32.42 22.58 0.11
CA ALA A 8 -31.44 21.53 -0.12
C ALA A 8 -30.94 21.05 1.23
N VAL A 9 -31.29 19.82 1.60
CA VAL A 9 -30.73 19.11 2.73
C VAL A 9 -29.31 18.68 2.33
N ILE A 10 -28.33 19.56 2.54
CA ILE A 10 -26.92 19.18 2.55
C ILE A 10 -26.75 18.29 3.79
N GLY A 11 -26.54 16.98 3.57
CA GLY A 11 -26.48 16.00 4.62
C GLY A 11 -25.39 16.31 5.64
N PHE A 12 -25.78 16.77 6.80
CA PHE A 12 -24.95 16.92 7.98
C PHE A 12 -24.55 15.52 8.44
N ARG A 13 -23.36 15.04 8.03
CA ARG A 13 -22.79 13.83 8.64
C ARG A 13 -22.54 14.14 10.12
N PRO A 14 -23.08 13.37 11.06
CA PRO A 14 -22.88 13.66 12.47
C PRO A 14 -21.36 13.65 12.77
N LEU A 15 -20.91 14.58 13.59
CA LEU A 15 -19.50 14.77 13.99
C LEU A 15 -18.82 13.44 14.35
N PHE A 16 -19.56 12.52 14.92
CA PHE A 16 -19.10 11.17 15.27
C PHE A 16 -18.66 10.35 14.05
N GLN A 17 -19.40 10.42 12.93
CA GLN A 17 -19.03 9.69 11.71
C GLN A 17 -17.78 10.27 11.06
N ILE A 18 -17.58 11.57 11.12
CA ILE A 18 -16.38 12.24 10.61
C ILE A 18 -15.17 11.83 11.44
N MET A 19 -15.29 11.84 12.76
CA MET A 19 -14.23 11.46 13.68
C MET A 19 -13.86 9.98 13.52
N GLU A 20 -14.84 9.09 13.38
CA GLU A 20 -14.60 7.68 13.14
C GLU A 20 -13.88 7.45 11.81
N ALA A 21 -14.25 8.16 10.75
CA ALA A 21 -13.56 8.11 9.45
C ALA A 21 -12.11 8.59 9.55
N LEU A 22 -11.84 9.65 10.31
CA LEU A 22 -10.48 10.15 10.56
C LEU A 22 -9.62 9.14 11.31
N LEU A 23 -10.19 8.46 12.32
CA LEU A 23 -9.48 7.45 13.10
C LEU A 23 -9.12 6.18 12.28
N HIS A 24 -9.82 5.94 11.18
CA HIS A 24 -9.51 4.85 10.24
C HIS A 24 -8.54 5.26 9.11
N GLN A 25 -8.16 6.52 9.01
CA GLN A 25 -7.16 6.97 8.02
C GLN A 25 -5.85 6.21 8.17
N PRO A 26 -5.19 5.86 7.05
CA PRO A 26 -3.93 5.15 7.09
C PRO A 26 -2.78 6.07 7.52
N VAL A 27 -1.90 5.52 8.34
CA VAL A 27 -0.69 6.17 8.85
C VAL A 27 0.50 5.28 8.54
N LEU A 28 1.55 5.85 7.95
CA LEU A 28 2.79 5.15 7.66
C LEU A 28 3.57 4.91 8.95
N VAL A 29 4.08 3.70 9.11
CA VAL A 29 4.89 3.30 10.27
C VAL A 29 6.33 3.07 9.83
N LEU A 30 7.24 3.84 10.39
CA LEU A 30 8.67 3.66 10.23
C LEU A 30 9.24 2.89 11.44
N ASN A 31 10.28 2.09 11.20
CA ASN A 31 11.09 1.56 12.28
C ASN A 31 12.10 2.63 12.76
N ARG A 32 12.83 2.35 13.84
CA ARG A 32 13.85 3.20 14.42
C ARG A 32 14.96 3.64 13.45
N LEU A 33 15.14 2.88 12.34
CA LEU A 33 16.08 3.17 11.26
C LEU A 33 15.45 3.96 10.10
N TRP A 34 14.29 4.59 10.32
CA TRP A 34 13.54 5.36 9.33
C TRP A 34 13.06 4.55 8.11
N GLN A 35 13.09 3.23 8.22
CA GLN A 35 12.60 2.35 7.18
C GLN A 35 11.10 2.13 7.35
N ALA A 36 10.38 2.27 6.29
CA ALA A 36 8.95 2.03 6.26
C ALA A 36 8.65 0.53 6.41
N VAL A 37 7.93 0.16 7.48
CA VAL A 37 7.72 -1.25 7.88
C VAL A 37 6.26 -1.68 7.91
N ASN A 38 5.32 -0.74 8.03
CA ASN A 38 3.90 -1.07 8.11
C ASN A 38 3.02 0.15 7.79
N ILE A 39 1.71 -0.10 7.71
CA ILE A 39 0.68 0.92 7.74
C ILE A 39 -0.30 0.51 8.84
N CYS A 40 -0.72 1.45 9.63
CA CYS A 40 -1.75 1.25 10.64
C CYS A 40 -2.85 2.31 10.54
N SER A 41 -3.96 2.14 11.26
CA SER A 41 -4.96 3.18 11.39
C SER A 41 -4.47 4.33 12.26
N ALA A 42 -5.00 5.53 12.06
CA ALA A 42 -4.71 6.69 12.89
C ALA A 42 -5.02 6.43 14.37
N ARG A 43 -6.09 5.69 14.67
CA ARG A 43 -6.39 5.23 16.03
C ARG A 43 -5.19 4.50 16.65
N ARG A 44 -4.62 3.53 15.93
CA ARG A 44 -3.47 2.76 16.42
C ARG A 44 -2.21 3.63 16.54
N ALA A 45 -1.99 4.53 15.58
CA ALA A 45 -0.87 5.47 15.61
C ALA A 45 -0.92 6.37 16.83
N LEU A 46 -2.09 6.96 17.13
CA LEU A 46 -2.30 7.80 18.29
C LEU A 46 -2.14 7.05 19.62
N THR A 47 -2.58 5.77 19.68
CA THR A 47 -2.33 4.92 20.85
C THR A 47 -0.83 4.74 21.08
N LEU A 48 -0.06 4.39 20.04
CA LEU A 48 1.39 4.22 20.14
C LEU A 48 2.11 5.51 20.55
N LEU A 49 1.64 6.64 20.03
CA LEU A 49 2.16 7.96 20.38
C LEU A 49 1.90 8.31 21.84
N PHE A 50 0.68 8.09 22.33
CA PHE A 50 0.30 8.33 23.73
C PHE A 50 1.06 7.44 24.71
N GLU A 51 1.28 6.18 24.35
CA GLU A 51 2.08 5.22 25.12
C GLU A 51 3.60 5.51 25.12
N GLY A 52 4.07 6.51 24.36
CA GLY A 52 5.49 6.82 24.18
C GLY A 52 6.26 5.80 23.32
N ASN A 53 5.57 4.87 22.67
CA ASN A 53 6.17 3.83 21.82
C ASN A 53 6.49 4.34 20.40
N ALA A 54 5.96 5.50 20.02
CA ALA A 54 6.20 6.14 18.73
C ALA A 54 6.32 7.66 18.87
N GLN A 55 6.89 8.31 17.85
CA GLN A 55 6.88 9.75 17.63
C GLN A 55 6.26 10.06 16.28
N VAL A 56 5.60 11.22 16.13
CA VAL A 56 5.14 11.70 14.82
C VAL A 56 6.34 12.21 14.05
N VAL A 57 6.44 11.82 12.77
CA VAL A 57 7.38 12.42 11.83
C VAL A 57 6.62 13.47 11.02
N HIS A 58 7.06 14.70 11.11
CA HIS A 58 6.49 15.82 10.36
C HIS A 58 7.59 16.56 9.60
N SER A 59 7.31 16.94 8.36
CA SER A 59 8.24 17.70 7.54
C SER A 59 7.73 19.13 7.41
N GLU A 60 8.58 20.08 7.72
CA GLU A 60 8.43 21.49 7.40
C GLU A 60 9.68 21.93 6.64
N ASP A 61 9.50 22.65 5.53
CA ASP A 61 10.58 23.21 4.68
C ASP A 61 11.64 22.19 4.20
N GLY A 62 11.27 20.91 4.15
CA GLY A 62 12.17 19.83 3.70
C GLY A 62 12.92 19.11 4.83
N ASP A 63 12.88 19.63 6.05
CA ASP A 63 13.47 18.99 7.22
C ASP A 63 12.45 18.09 7.94
N PHE A 64 12.91 16.92 8.40
CA PHE A 64 12.10 15.97 9.14
C PHE A 64 12.33 16.12 10.64
N ASN A 65 11.28 16.51 11.35
CA ASN A 65 11.28 16.60 12.81
C ASN A 65 10.42 15.49 13.42
N THR A 66 10.78 15.06 14.64
CA THR A 66 10.02 14.08 15.40
C THR A 66 9.40 14.70 16.63
N PHE A 67 8.12 14.36 16.89
CA PHE A 67 7.34 14.95 17.98
C PHE A 67 6.76 13.83 18.83
N GLY A 68 6.98 13.90 20.14
CA GLY A 68 6.23 13.11 21.13
C GLY A 68 4.80 13.61 21.28
N PHE A 69 3.98 12.89 22.07
CA PHE A 69 2.55 13.19 22.21
C PHE A 69 2.28 14.64 22.60
N HIS A 70 2.92 15.16 23.66
CA HIS A 70 2.68 16.54 24.14
C HIS A 70 3.12 17.58 23.12
N GLN A 71 4.32 17.44 22.56
CA GLN A 71 4.84 18.33 21.52
C GLN A 71 3.93 18.36 20.30
N TRP A 72 3.38 17.19 19.91
CA TRP A 72 2.45 17.11 18.81
C TRP A 72 1.10 17.77 19.10
N ALA A 73 0.64 17.69 20.36
CA ALA A 73 -0.56 18.37 20.80
C ALA A 73 -0.37 19.90 20.77
N ASP A 74 0.74 20.41 21.31
CA ASP A 74 1.07 21.83 21.29
C ASP A 74 1.14 22.37 19.85
N LEU A 75 1.84 21.66 18.95
CA LEU A 75 1.92 22.01 17.53
C LEU A 75 0.54 21.97 16.84
N SER A 76 -0.33 21.06 17.28
CA SER A 76 -1.69 20.93 16.71
C SER A 76 -2.61 22.08 17.13
N GLU A 77 -2.36 22.71 18.28
CA GLU A 77 -3.05 23.91 18.72
C GLU A 77 -2.55 25.17 18.01
N GLU A 78 -1.22 25.27 17.82
CA GLU A 78 -0.60 26.41 17.14
C GLU A 78 -0.94 26.46 15.64
N LYS A 79 -0.97 25.30 15.00
CA LYS A 79 -1.21 25.17 13.55
C LYS A 79 -2.42 24.26 13.30
N PRO A 80 -3.65 24.79 13.33
CA PRO A 80 -4.85 23.97 13.11
C PRO A 80 -4.88 23.35 11.72
N ASP A 81 -5.29 22.08 11.66
CA ASP A 81 -5.48 21.33 10.43
C ASP A 81 -6.96 20.93 10.30
N PRO A 82 -7.60 21.02 9.12
CA PRO A 82 -8.97 20.56 8.90
C PRO A 82 -9.17 19.08 9.27
N GLU A 83 -8.14 18.28 9.14
CA GLU A 83 -8.14 16.87 9.50
C GLU A 83 -7.62 16.64 10.93
N SER A 84 -8.12 17.42 11.88
CA SER A 84 -7.81 17.26 13.30
C SER A 84 -8.89 16.47 14.02
N ILE A 85 -8.48 15.67 14.98
CA ILE A 85 -9.36 14.98 15.92
C ILE A 85 -9.62 15.90 17.09
N HIS A 86 -10.89 16.12 17.37
CA HIS A 86 -11.33 16.98 18.46
C HIS A 86 -11.75 16.12 19.64
N GLY A 87 -10.97 16.15 20.73
CA GLY A 87 -11.35 15.62 22.04
C GLY A 87 -12.04 16.68 22.90
N VAL A 88 -12.34 16.32 24.16
CA VAL A 88 -13.00 17.25 25.11
C VAL A 88 -12.07 18.43 25.45
N SER A 89 -10.78 18.17 25.60
CA SER A 89 -9.79 19.16 26.06
C SER A 89 -8.56 19.25 25.17
N ILE A 90 -8.54 18.58 24.01
CA ILE A 90 -7.37 18.50 23.16
C ILE A 90 -7.78 18.43 21.68
N LYS A 91 -7.05 19.16 20.84
CA LYS A 91 -7.09 19.00 19.39
C LYS A 91 -5.80 18.33 18.94
N LEU A 92 -5.91 17.28 18.16
CA LEU A 92 -4.76 16.58 17.61
C LEU A 92 -4.86 16.50 16.10
N ARG A 93 -3.87 17.04 15.41
CA ARG A 93 -3.70 16.81 13.97
C ARG A 93 -3.48 15.33 13.72
N LEU A 94 -4.01 14.85 12.61
CA LEU A 94 -3.84 13.45 12.24
C LEU A 94 -2.37 13.18 11.87
N PRO A 95 -1.65 12.30 12.58
CA PRO A 95 -0.30 11.93 12.18
C PRO A 95 -0.35 11.19 10.84
N ARG A 96 0.52 11.55 9.92
CA ARG A 96 0.63 10.88 8.60
C ARG A 96 1.73 9.83 8.59
N VAL A 97 2.76 10.05 9.37
CA VAL A 97 3.92 9.17 9.52
C VAL A 97 4.28 9.09 11.00
N ILE A 98 4.54 7.90 11.51
CA ILE A 98 5.07 7.67 12.85
C ILE A 98 6.36 6.86 12.81
N LEU A 99 7.28 7.16 13.73
CA LEU A 99 8.55 6.49 13.95
C LEU A 99 8.46 5.65 15.22
N LEU A 100 8.66 4.34 15.13
CA LEU A 100 8.71 3.47 16.31
C LEU A 100 10.02 3.64 17.06
N MET A 101 9.96 3.79 18.39
CA MET A 101 11.13 4.10 19.21
C MET A 101 12.06 2.90 19.46
N VAL A 102 11.50 1.70 19.53
CA VAL A 102 12.23 0.49 19.94
C VAL A 102 12.40 -0.52 18.81
N TYR A 103 11.51 -0.50 17.83
CA TYR A 103 11.48 -1.51 16.75
C TYR A 103 12.47 -1.15 15.63
N ASP A 104 13.47 -2.01 15.42
CA ASP A 104 14.55 -1.83 14.44
C ASP A 104 14.54 -2.86 13.28
N ARG A 105 13.56 -3.77 13.26
CA ARG A 105 13.51 -4.84 12.28
C ARG A 105 12.58 -4.50 11.12
N VAL A 106 12.94 -4.96 9.92
CA VAL A 106 11.99 -5.04 8.81
C VAL A 106 11.27 -6.39 8.92
N PRO A 107 9.94 -6.43 8.99
CA PRO A 107 9.21 -7.68 9.07
C PRO A 107 9.52 -8.57 7.86
N ARG A 108 10.05 -9.77 8.10
CA ARG A 108 10.23 -10.78 7.05
C ARG A 108 8.91 -11.54 6.88
N LYS A 109 7.98 -10.96 6.11
CA LYS A 109 6.75 -11.63 5.74
C LYS A 109 6.91 -12.24 4.36
N GLU A 110 6.30 -13.39 4.13
CA GLU A 110 6.22 -13.95 2.78
C GLU A 110 4.98 -13.43 2.07
N VAL A 111 5.12 -13.19 0.77
CA VAL A 111 3.96 -12.88 -0.07
C VAL A 111 3.15 -14.16 -0.24
N LYS A 112 1.89 -14.13 0.19
CA LYS A 112 0.98 -15.27 0.01
C LYS A 112 0.76 -15.52 -1.49
N PHE A 113 0.81 -16.78 -1.89
CA PHE A 113 0.51 -17.19 -3.25
C PHE A 113 -1.00 -17.10 -3.49
N THR A 114 -1.45 -16.02 -4.13
CA THR A 114 -2.86 -15.76 -4.43
C THR A 114 -2.99 -15.18 -5.84
N ARG A 115 -4.16 -15.39 -6.47
CA ARG A 115 -4.50 -14.78 -7.77
C ARG A 115 -4.23 -13.27 -7.78
N HIS A 116 -4.69 -12.58 -6.75
CA HIS A 116 -4.48 -11.13 -6.61
C HIS A 116 -2.99 -10.77 -6.66
N ASN A 117 -2.15 -11.45 -5.85
CA ASN A 117 -0.72 -11.14 -5.76
C ASN A 117 0.04 -11.51 -7.04
N ILE A 118 -0.42 -12.51 -7.81
CA ILE A 118 0.15 -12.82 -9.13
C ILE A 118 -0.17 -11.69 -10.12
N PHE A 119 -1.43 -11.23 -10.16
CA PHE A 119 -1.81 -10.09 -11.01
C PHE A 119 -1.02 -8.83 -10.66
N GLN A 120 -0.79 -8.61 -9.37
CA GLN A 120 0.03 -7.51 -8.86
C GLN A 120 1.49 -7.62 -9.33
N ARG A 121 2.12 -8.79 -9.16
CA ARG A 121 3.50 -9.05 -9.61
C ARG A 121 3.65 -8.76 -11.11
N ASP A 122 2.70 -9.20 -11.90
CA ASP A 122 2.71 -9.06 -13.36
C ASP A 122 2.09 -7.72 -13.84
N LYS A 123 1.70 -6.83 -12.91
CA LYS A 123 1.15 -5.48 -13.18
C LYS A 123 -0.08 -5.52 -14.11
N ASN A 124 -0.93 -6.54 -13.97
CA ASN A 124 -2.08 -6.81 -14.85
C ASN A 124 -1.69 -6.89 -16.34
N THR A 125 -0.49 -7.38 -16.64
CA THR A 125 0.07 -7.47 -17.98
C THR A 125 0.15 -8.95 -18.40
N CYS A 126 -0.33 -9.28 -19.58
CA CYS A 126 -0.17 -10.61 -20.14
C CYS A 126 1.33 -10.90 -20.34
N GLN A 127 1.83 -12.00 -19.78
CA GLN A 127 3.25 -12.34 -19.86
C GLN A 127 3.66 -12.97 -21.19
N TYR A 128 2.72 -13.11 -22.13
CA TYR A 128 2.98 -13.61 -23.48
C TYR A 128 2.96 -12.51 -24.55
N CYS A 129 1.94 -11.63 -24.57
CA CYS A 129 1.88 -10.54 -25.54
C CYS A 129 2.40 -9.20 -25.01
N GLY A 130 2.60 -9.06 -23.71
CA GLY A 130 3.08 -7.81 -23.10
C GLY A 130 2.01 -6.72 -22.93
N GLU A 131 0.76 -6.99 -23.35
CA GLU A 131 -0.34 -6.03 -23.27
C GLU A 131 -0.97 -6.03 -21.87
N LYS A 132 -1.42 -4.85 -21.44
CA LYS A 132 -2.09 -4.63 -20.15
C LYS A 132 -3.60 -4.79 -20.31
N TYR A 133 -4.24 -5.49 -19.37
CA TYR A 133 -5.68 -5.78 -19.40
C TYR A 133 -6.34 -5.48 -18.04
N ASP A 134 -7.65 -5.35 -18.05
CA ASP A 134 -8.45 -5.42 -16.83
C ASP A 134 -8.39 -6.82 -16.21
N THR A 135 -8.50 -6.90 -14.90
CA THR A 135 -8.40 -8.19 -14.17
C THR A 135 -9.46 -9.22 -14.58
N LYS A 136 -10.60 -8.76 -15.10
CA LYS A 136 -11.67 -9.62 -15.64
C LYS A 136 -11.29 -10.34 -16.92
N ASP A 137 -10.37 -9.76 -17.72
CA ASP A 137 -9.93 -10.25 -19.03
C ASP A 137 -8.61 -11.05 -18.92
N LEU A 138 -8.16 -11.27 -17.68
CA LEU A 138 -6.93 -11.97 -17.37
C LEU A 138 -7.19 -13.31 -16.68
N ASN A 139 -6.43 -14.30 -17.05
CA ASN A 139 -6.35 -15.61 -16.43
C ASN A 139 -4.99 -15.86 -15.80
N LEU A 140 -4.91 -16.89 -14.96
CA LEU A 140 -3.66 -17.48 -14.49
C LEU A 140 -3.34 -18.69 -15.37
N ASP A 141 -2.13 -18.73 -15.88
CA ASP A 141 -1.65 -19.82 -16.70
C ASP A 141 -0.39 -20.47 -16.12
N HIS A 142 -0.28 -21.80 -16.27
CA HIS A 142 0.91 -22.55 -15.92
C HIS A 142 1.90 -22.48 -17.10
N VAL A 143 3.08 -21.92 -16.90
CA VAL A 143 4.14 -21.87 -17.92
C VAL A 143 4.45 -23.27 -18.42
N VAL A 144 4.81 -24.19 -17.53
CA VAL A 144 4.81 -25.62 -17.77
C VAL A 144 3.43 -26.16 -17.41
N PRO A 145 2.69 -26.76 -18.32
CA PRO A 145 1.34 -27.25 -18.07
C PRO A 145 1.28 -28.29 -16.96
N ARG A 146 0.17 -28.35 -16.22
CA ARG A 146 -0.05 -29.38 -15.19
C ARG A 146 0.02 -30.80 -15.75
N GLN A 147 -0.38 -31.00 -16.99
CA GLN A 147 -0.28 -32.28 -17.68
C GLN A 147 1.16 -32.71 -17.99
N GLN A 148 2.11 -31.76 -17.88
CA GLN A 148 3.56 -31.98 -18.00
C GLN A 148 4.25 -31.78 -16.64
N ASP A 149 3.55 -32.12 -15.54
CA ASP A 149 4.04 -32.02 -14.16
C ASP A 149 4.44 -30.62 -13.71
N GLY A 150 3.90 -29.57 -14.35
CA GLY A 150 4.12 -28.18 -13.99
C GLY A 150 3.55 -27.85 -12.61
N PRO A 151 4.38 -27.38 -11.64
CA PRO A 151 3.93 -27.08 -10.29
C PRO A 151 3.07 -25.82 -10.27
N THR A 152 2.15 -25.73 -9.29
CA THR A 152 1.45 -24.48 -8.97
C THR A 152 2.31 -23.67 -8.00
N SER A 153 3.23 -22.88 -8.52
CA SER A 153 4.19 -22.09 -7.77
C SER A 153 4.39 -20.69 -8.36
N TRP A 154 5.07 -19.83 -7.63
CA TRP A 154 5.44 -18.49 -8.08
C TRP A 154 6.25 -18.51 -9.37
N GLU A 155 7.06 -19.52 -9.57
CA GLU A 155 7.99 -19.67 -10.67
C GLU A 155 7.32 -20.27 -11.93
N ASN A 156 6.10 -20.79 -11.78
CA ASN A 156 5.40 -21.47 -12.87
C ASN A 156 4.02 -20.88 -13.21
N ILE A 157 3.51 -19.91 -12.44
CA ILE A 157 2.23 -19.27 -12.74
C ILE A 157 2.46 -17.84 -13.21
N VAL A 158 1.79 -17.47 -14.31
CA VAL A 158 1.83 -16.12 -14.90
C VAL A 158 0.45 -15.59 -15.20
N CYS A 159 0.38 -14.26 -15.34
CA CYS A 159 -0.79 -13.57 -15.83
C CYS A 159 -0.86 -13.70 -17.36
N SER A 160 -1.99 -14.11 -17.91
CA SER A 160 -2.20 -14.22 -19.37
C SER A 160 -3.58 -13.70 -19.78
N CYS A 161 -3.68 -13.07 -20.93
CA CYS A 161 -4.98 -12.76 -21.54
C CYS A 161 -5.63 -14.04 -22.09
N VAL A 162 -6.96 -14.03 -22.23
CA VAL A 162 -7.72 -15.19 -22.73
C VAL A 162 -7.21 -15.68 -24.09
N PRO A 163 -6.95 -14.80 -25.10
CA PRO A 163 -6.44 -15.26 -26.39
C PRO A 163 -5.07 -15.97 -26.32
N CYS A 164 -4.12 -15.40 -25.57
CA CYS A 164 -2.80 -16.02 -25.42
C CYS A 164 -2.86 -17.34 -24.65
N ASN A 165 -3.68 -17.41 -23.61
CA ASN A 165 -3.88 -18.62 -22.84
C ASN A 165 -4.47 -19.75 -23.70
N SER A 166 -5.50 -19.44 -24.50
CA SER A 166 -6.11 -20.39 -25.42
C SER A 166 -5.13 -20.88 -26.51
N ARG A 167 -4.30 -19.96 -27.07
CA ARG A 167 -3.28 -20.30 -28.06
C ARG A 167 -2.21 -21.21 -27.49
N LYS A 168 -1.75 -20.94 -26.26
CA LYS A 168 -0.74 -21.77 -25.59
C LYS A 168 -1.29 -23.14 -25.23
N SER A 169 -2.54 -23.22 -24.77
CA SER A 169 -3.17 -24.48 -24.38
C SER A 169 -2.28 -25.33 -23.44
N ASN A 170 -2.20 -26.63 -23.65
CA ASN A 170 -1.41 -27.60 -22.87
C ASN A 170 0.06 -27.73 -23.34
N HIS A 171 0.61 -26.68 -23.94
CA HIS A 171 1.99 -26.63 -24.40
C HIS A 171 2.82 -25.72 -23.51
N THR A 172 4.17 -25.92 -23.48
CA THR A 172 5.05 -24.90 -22.95
C THR A 172 5.10 -23.71 -23.89
N PRO A 173 5.55 -22.53 -23.46
CA PRO A 173 5.69 -21.38 -24.35
C PRO A 173 6.51 -21.71 -25.60
N GLU A 174 7.61 -22.43 -25.45
CA GLU A 174 8.48 -22.84 -26.55
C GLU A 174 7.75 -23.75 -27.53
N GLN A 175 7.02 -24.74 -27.02
CA GLN A 175 6.21 -25.66 -27.85
C GLN A 175 5.08 -24.93 -28.61
N ALA A 176 4.55 -23.86 -28.03
CA ALA A 176 3.51 -23.02 -28.65
C ALA A 176 4.09 -21.90 -29.53
N GLY A 177 5.41 -21.82 -29.72
CA GLY A 177 6.05 -20.75 -30.46
C GLY A 177 5.88 -19.38 -29.79
N MET A 178 5.82 -19.36 -28.46
CA MET A 178 5.60 -18.17 -27.63
C MET A 178 6.80 -17.94 -26.73
N GLN A 179 6.96 -16.70 -26.28
CA GLN A 179 8.00 -16.32 -25.34
C GLN A 179 7.38 -15.58 -24.15
N LEU A 180 7.98 -15.74 -22.98
CA LEU A 180 7.63 -14.96 -21.80
C LEU A 180 8.28 -13.58 -21.88
N VAL A 181 7.50 -12.53 -21.60
CA VAL A 181 8.00 -11.16 -21.45
C VAL A 181 8.98 -11.10 -20.28
N ARG A 182 8.68 -11.85 -19.20
CA ARG A 182 9.52 -11.93 -18.02
C ARG A 182 9.43 -13.33 -17.40
N LYS A 183 10.56 -13.89 -16.98
CA LYS A 183 10.58 -15.14 -16.21
C LYS A 183 9.90 -14.93 -14.84
N PRO A 184 8.88 -15.73 -14.48
CA PRO A 184 8.19 -15.57 -13.23
C PRO A 184 9.09 -15.94 -12.05
N ARG A 185 9.06 -15.12 -11.00
CA ARG A 185 9.81 -15.31 -9.76
C ARG A 185 8.91 -15.02 -8.56
N LYS A 186 9.22 -15.58 -7.41
CA LYS A 186 8.57 -15.22 -6.14
C LYS A 186 8.89 -13.76 -5.82
N PRO A 187 7.87 -12.90 -5.65
CA PRO A 187 8.11 -11.51 -5.30
C PRO A 187 8.69 -11.42 -3.89
N ARG A 188 9.65 -10.53 -3.69
CA ARG A 188 10.09 -10.17 -2.35
C ARG A 188 8.97 -9.43 -1.64
N TRP A 189 8.73 -9.75 -0.38
CA TRP A 189 7.75 -9.03 0.41
C TRP A 189 8.31 -7.65 0.78
N HIS A 190 7.53 -6.62 0.54
CA HIS A 190 7.75 -5.30 1.11
C HIS A 190 6.42 -4.77 1.69
N PRO A 191 6.47 -3.95 2.74
CA PRO A 191 5.30 -3.47 3.48
C PRO A 191 4.23 -2.79 2.61
N PHE A 192 4.61 -2.34 1.42
CA PHE A 192 3.85 -1.43 0.56
C PHE A 192 3.29 -2.06 -0.71
N MET A 193 3.38 -3.38 -0.88
CA MET A 193 2.76 -4.03 -2.03
C MET A 193 1.26 -3.73 -2.16
N GLN A 194 0.58 -3.54 -1.04
CA GLN A 194 -0.85 -3.19 -1.01
C GLN A 194 -1.11 -1.69 -1.23
N VAL A 195 -0.16 -0.82 -0.88
CA VAL A 195 -0.32 0.65 -0.95
C VAL A 195 -0.15 1.20 -2.36
N ARG A 196 0.66 0.55 -3.18
CA ARG A 196 0.88 0.95 -4.59
C ARG A 196 -0.41 1.01 -5.43
N PHE A 197 -1.48 0.37 -4.96
CA PHE A 197 -2.75 0.24 -5.69
C PHE A 197 -3.91 1.01 -5.04
N SER A 198 -3.73 1.50 -3.83
CA SER A 198 -4.65 2.44 -3.22
C SER A 198 -4.20 3.83 -3.67
N LEU A 199 -4.87 4.40 -4.66
CA LEU A 199 -4.56 5.68 -5.34
C LEU A 199 -4.53 6.93 -4.44
N HIS A 200 -4.58 6.77 -3.11
CA HIS A 200 -4.70 7.85 -2.15
C HIS A 200 -3.78 7.63 -0.93
N TYR A 201 -2.47 7.67 -1.14
CA TYR A 201 -1.55 7.84 -0.02
C TYR A 201 -1.18 9.31 0.14
N HIS A 202 -0.97 9.74 1.37
CA HIS A 202 -0.61 11.11 1.66
C HIS A 202 0.77 11.45 1.07
N GLU A 203 0.93 12.64 0.52
CA GLU A 203 2.16 13.08 -0.17
C GLU A 203 3.41 12.93 0.71
N SER A 204 3.31 13.18 2.02
CA SER A 204 4.40 13.03 2.98
C SER A 204 5.01 11.62 3.05
N TRP A 205 4.33 10.58 2.53
CA TRP A 205 4.86 9.22 2.48
C TRP A 205 5.88 9.00 1.38
N ARG A 206 5.85 9.83 0.36
CA ARG A 206 6.64 9.67 -0.87
C ARG A 206 8.13 9.52 -0.57
N HIS A 207 8.68 10.34 0.31
CA HIS A 207 10.09 10.30 0.70
C HIS A 207 10.52 8.94 1.29
N PHE A 208 9.64 8.31 2.07
CA PHE A 208 9.94 7.04 2.74
C PHE A 208 9.66 5.83 1.85
N LEU A 209 8.72 5.95 0.92
CA LEU A 209 8.36 4.89 -0.03
C LEU A 209 9.37 4.78 -1.16
N ASP A 210 9.87 5.90 -1.68
CA ASP A 210 10.89 5.92 -2.72
C ASP A 210 12.21 5.35 -2.19
N MET A 211 12.63 5.70 -0.97
CA MET A 211 13.82 5.09 -0.35
C MET A 211 13.68 3.57 -0.17
N ALA A 212 12.51 3.08 0.23
CA ALA A 212 12.26 1.64 0.33
C ALA A 212 12.30 0.94 -1.05
N TYR A 213 11.91 1.64 -2.10
CA TYR A 213 11.97 1.16 -3.49
C TYR A 213 13.42 1.06 -4.01
N TRP A 214 14.24 2.10 -3.80
CA TRP A 214 15.66 2.13 -4.21
C TRP A 214 16.48 1.06 -3.52
N ASN A 215 16.25 0.82 -2.23
CA ASN A 215 16.96 -0.24 -1.48
C ASN A 215 16.64 -1.67 -1.99
N VAL A 216 15.53 -1.85 -2.72
CA VAL A 216 15.18 -3.13 -3.34
C VAL A 216 15.82 -3.28 -4.73
N GLU A 217 15.89 -2.19 -5.52
CA GLU A 217 16.53 -2.23 -6.85
C GLU A 217 18.05 -2.36 -6.76
N LEU A 218 18.71 -1.67 -5.83
CA LEU A 218 20.16 -1.79 -5.64
C LEU A 218 20.61 -3.18 -5.12
N GLY A 219 19.68 -4.01 -4.62
CA GLY A 219 19.96 -5.39 -4.25
C GLY A 219 19.87 -6.40 -5.40
N GLU A 220 19.42 -5.99 -6.60
CA GLU A 220 19.34 -6.86 -7.78
C GLU A 220 20.60 -6.81 -8.65
N ASP A 221 21.45 -5.77 -8.51
CA ASP A 221 22.66 -5.57 -9.32
C ASP A 221 23.94 -6.10 -8.65
N LEU A 222 23.86 -6.79 -7.51
CA LEU A 222 24.99 -7.31 -6.76
C LEU A 222 25.01 -8.86 -6.67
N GLN A 223 24.53 -9.56 -7.72
CA GLN A 223 24.78 -11.02 -7.87
C GLN A 223 25.06 -11.37 -9.33
#